data_2e4c52990653010a80d80e20d0adcf15
#
_entry.id   2e4c52990653010a80d80e20d0adcf15
#
_cell.length_a   1.000
_cell.length_b   1.000
_cell.length_c   1.000
_cell.angle_alpha   90.00
_cell.angle_beta   90.00
_cell.angle_gamma   90.00
#
_symmetry.space_group_name_H-M   'P 1'
#
loop_
_entity.id
_entity.type
_entity.pdbx_description
1 polymer ?
#
loop_
_entity_poly.entity_id
_entity_poly.type
_entity_poly.pdbx_seq_one_letter_code
_entity_poly.pdbx_strand_id
1 'polypeptide(L)'
;VNIREYEKIKTKKYMKNLNLFIVVVHIFSLMFFTIVGKFDYEGDYVLQNVSGLTSLATTVTMSFTTIYVVYLMNKNFIIRYIGKSRERMYLYPSGRDEIFKNKLFTSLSFLSKSFLSIVIIVNILFLFSSRIINISFTGGLIYNLVDILSKSILALIVSFTMITLSNLFGIKLQSTNVALITSVGLVALLGNIVAGTYSISTIYIGLICALMYLSNYLISRYLLSYIFNLDIMNDNKL
;
A
#
# COMPACT_ATOMS: atom_id res chain seq x y z
N VAL A 1 -2.08 29.21 -9.49
CA VAL A 1 -1.72 27.79 -9.63
C VAL A 1 -2.57 26.99 -8.65
N ASN A 2 -3.36 26.04 -9.15
CA ASN A 2 -4.18 25.19 -8.31
C ASN A 2 -3.27 24.32 -7.42
N ILE A 3 -3.40 24.44 -6.09
CA ILE A 3 -2.59 23.71 -5.09
C ILE A 3 -2.52 22.23 -5.42
N ARG A 4 -3.63 21.66 -5.88
CA ARG A 4 -3.74 20.24 -6.25
C ARG A 4 -2.86 19.87 -7.46
N GLU A 5 -2.73 20.75 -8.45
CA GLU A 5 -1.86 20.49 -9.63
C GLU A 5 -0.40 20.59 -9.26
N TYR A 6 -0.03 21.60 -8.46
CA TYR A 6 1.33 21.73 -7.94
C TYR A 6 1.75 20.48 -7.14
N GLU A 7 0.88 20.00 -6.25
CA GLU A 7 1.18 18.80 -5.46
C GLU A 7 1.26 17.52 -6.32
N LYS A 8 0.48 17.42 -7.42
CA LYS A 8 0.62 16.30 -8.37
C LYS A 8 2.00 16.27 -9.04
N ILE A 9 2.48 17.40 -9.52
CA ILE A 9 3.79 17.51 -10.18
C ILE A 9 4.90 17.13 -9.19
N LYS A 10 4.81 17.63 -7.97
CA LYS A 10 5.76 17.35 -6.91
C LYS A 10 5.75 15.88 -6.50
N THR A 11 4.57 15.28 -6.32
CA THR A 11 4.41 13.86 -6.00
C THR A 11 5.02 12.99 -7.08
N LYS A 12 4.77 13.28 -8.36
CA LYS A 12 5.37 12.57 -9.50
C LYS A 12 6.90 12.60 -9.45
N LYS A 13 7.50 13.70 -9.00
CA LYS A 13 8.96 13.84 -8.90
C LYS A 13 9.55 12.92 -7.82
N TYR A 14 8.98 12.89 -6.61
CA TYR A 14 9.54 12.07 -5.51
C TYR A 14 9.12 10.60 -5.57
N MET A 15 8.03 10.26 -6.27
CA MET A 15 7.61 8.88 -6.51
C MET A 15 8.08 8.33 -7.87
N LYS A 16 9.02 9.01 -8.55
CA LYS A 16 9.49 8.64 -9.90
C LYS A 16 9.90 7.16 -10.01
N ASN A 17 10.60 6.66 -9.02
CA ASN A 17 11.16 5.30 -9.03
C ASN A 17 10.18 4.23 -8.50
N LEU A 18 8.96 4.62 -8.07
CA LEU A 18 8.01 3.69 -7.47
C LEU A 18 7.60 2.58 -8.46
N ASN A 19 7.36 2.93 -9.72
CA ASN A 19 6.98 1.95 -10.74
C ASN A 19 8.05 0.89 -10.94
N LEU A 20 9.31 1.31 -11.12
CA LEU A 20 10.43 0.38 -11.26
C LEU A 20 10.56 -0.53 -10.02
N PHE A 21 10.44 0.06 -8.83
CA PHE A 21 10.50 -0.70 -7.58
C PHE A 21 9.42 -1.78 -7.50
N ILE A 22 8.15 -1.44 -7.82
CA ILE A 22 7.05 -2.41 -7.81
C ILE A 22 7.29 -3.53 -8.82
N VAL A 23 7.72 -3.20 -10.05
CA VAL A 23 8.00 -4.20 -11.11
C VAL A 23 9.07 -5.19 -10.63
N VAL A 24 10.20 -4.67 -10.15
CA VAL A 24 11.33 -5.50 -9.72
C VAL A 24 10.92 -6.42 -8.55
N VAL A 25 10.29 -5.86 -7.51
CA VAL A 25 9.88 -6.65 -6.34
C VAL A 25 8.84 -7.70 -6.74
N HIS A 26 7.89 -7.36 -7.60
CA HIS A 26 6.82 -8.30 -7.97
C HIS A 26 7.31 -9.45 -8.83
N ILE A 27 8.13 -9.17 -9.85
CA ILE A 27 8.72 -10.21 -10.70
C ILE A 27 9.63 -11.10 -9.86
N PHE A 28 10.49 -10.52 -9.02
CA PHE A 28 11.37 -11.30 -8.15
C PHE A 28 10.57 -12.22 -7.21
N SER A 29 9.50 -11.71 -6.61
CA SER A 29 8.63 -12.49 -5.73
C SER A 29 7.96 -13.66 -6.46
N LEU A 30 7.43 -13.42 -7.67
CA LEU A 30 6.83 -14.48 -8.50
C LEU A 30 7.86 -15.55 -8.86
N MET A 31 9.05 -15.15 -9.31
CA MET A 31 10.13 -16.09 -9.64
C MET A 31 10.54 -16.91 -8.41
N PHE A 32 10.72 -16.24 -7.27
CA PHE A 32 11.11 -16.91 -6.02
C PHE A 32 10.10 -17.98 -5.61
N PHE A 33 8.82 -17.63 -5.50
CA PHE A 33 7.78 -18.61 -5.11
C PHE A 33 7.59 -19.73 -6.16
N THR A 34 7.75 -19.43 -7.43
CA THR A 34 7.69 -20.45 -8.49
C THR A 34 8.84 -21.43 -8.39
N ILE A 35 10.04 -20.97 -8.07
CA ILE A 35 11.20 -21.84 -7.85
C ILE A 35 10.99 -22.69 -6.60
N VAL A 36 10.62 -22.07 -5.48
CA VAL A 36 10.35 -22.79 -4.22
C VAL A 36 9.28 -23.86 -4.42
N GLY A 37 8.17 -23.54 -5.10
CA GLY A 37 7.10 -24.50 -5.37
C GLY A 37 7.53 -25.69 -6.25
N LYS A 38 8.56 -25.53 -7.10
CA LYS A 38 9.12 -26.65 -7.88
C LYS A 38 10.00 -27.59 -7.06
N PHE A 39 10.64 -27.09 -6.01
CA PHE A 39 11.49 -27.89 -5.11
C PHE A 39 10.74 -28.40 -3.87
N ASP A 40 9.47 -28.04 -3.72
CA ASP A 40 8.63 -28.52 -2.64
C ASP A 40 8.12 -29.92 -2.92
N TYR A 41 8.82 -30.93 -2.37
CA TYR A 41 8.47 -32.34 -2.52
C TYR A 41 7.27 -32.78 -1.67
N GLU A 42 6.94 -32.01 -0.63
CA GLU A 42 5.78 -32.29 0.23
C GLU A 42 4.47 -31.84 -0.41
N GLY A 43 4.56 -31.02 -1.47
CA GLY A 43 3.42 -30.70 -2.33
C GLY A 43 2.43 -29.71 -1.72
N ASP A 44 2.94 -28.65 -1.11
CA ASP A 44 2.06 -27.59 -0.58
C ASP A 44 1.16 -27.03 -1.70
N TYR A 45 -0.14 -27.28 -1.55
CA TYR A 45 -1.16 -26.88 -2.53
C TYR A 45 -1.08 -25.39 -2.91
N VAL A 46 -0.65 -24.52 -1.99
CA VAL A 46 -0.52 -23.08 -2.23
C VAL A 46 0.56 -22.78 -3.26
N LEU A 47 1.71 -23.47 -3.18
CA LEU A 47 2.86 -23.26 -4.07
C LEU A 47 2.71 -23.92 -5.42
N GLN A 48 1.76 -24.84 -5.58
CA GLN A 48 1.50 -25.56 -6.83
C GLN A 48 0.43 -24.90 -7.70
N ASN A 49 -0.27 -23.89 -7.18
CA ASN A 49 -1.38 -23.22 -7.86
C ASN A 49 -1.06 -21.77 -8.24
N VAL A 50 -1.53 -21.36 -9.43
CA VAL A 50 -1.38 -19.97 -9.89
C VAL A 50 -1.99 -18.98 -8.90
N SER A 51 -3.18 -19.25 -8.35
CA SER A 51 -3.85 -18.39 -7.36
C SER A 51 -3.02 -18.22 -6.07
N GLY A 52 -2.39 -19.29 -5.58
CA GLY A 52 -1.52 -19.24 -4.41
C GLY A 52 -0.24 -18.43 -4.68
N LEU A 53 0.46 -18.74 -5.77
CA LEU A 53 1.69 -18.05 -6.17
C LEU A 53 1.48 -16.55 -6.37
N THR A 54 0.40 -16.17 -7.07
CA THR A 54 0.07 -14.75 -7.29
C THR A 54 -0.33 -14.04 -6.00
N SER A 55 -1.04 -14.71 -5.07
CA SER A 55 -1.40 -14.12 -3.78
C SER A 55 -0.18 -13.91 -2.88
N LEU A 56 0.74 -14.87 -2.81
CA LEU A 56 2.00 -14.72 -2.06
C LEU A 56 2.89 -13.61 -2.64
N ALA A 57 3.08 -13.59 -3.95
CA ALA A 57 3.87 -12.54 -4.62
C ALA A 57 3.24 -11.15 -4.44
N THR A 58 1.91 -11.04 -4.52
CA THR A 58 1.18 -9.79 -4.28
C THR A 58 1.34 -9.33 -2.83
N THR A 59 1.32 -10.25 -1.86
CA THR A 59 1.55 -9.98 -0.43
C THR A 59 2.94 -9.39 -0.20
N VAL A 60 3.98 -10.01 -0.74
CA VAL A 60 5.36 -9.53 -0.62
C VAL A 60 5.50 -8.15 -1.27
N THR A 61 4.97 -7.99 -2.47
CA THR A 61 5.00 -6.71 -3.19
C THR A 61 4.29 -5.62 -2.43
N MET A 62 3.11 -5.90 -1.89
CA MET A 62 2.33 -5.00 -1.03
C MET A 62 3.16 -4.55 0.19
N SER A 63 3.81 -5.49 0.86
CA SER A 63 4.60 -5.26 2.07
C SER A 63 5.78 -4.31 1.81
N PHE A 64 6.60 -4.63 0.83
CA PHE A 64 7.75 -3.79 0.46
C PHE A 64 7.32 -2.42 -0.08
N THR A 65 6.27 -2.39 -0.91
CA THR A 65 5.75 -1.13 -1.47
C THR A 65 5.20 -0.22 -0.37
N THR A 66 4.50 -0.77 0.63
CA THR A 66 3.98 -0.01 1.78
C THR A 66 5.12 0.67 2.54
N ILE A 67 6.15 -0.07 2.93
CA ILE A 67 7.32 0.47 3.64
C ILE A 67 8.02 1.54 2.81
N TYR A 68 8.22 1.29 1.52
CA TYR A 68 8.88 2.23 0.61
C TYR A 68 8.07 3.53 0.46
N VAL A 69 6.74 3.44 0.32
CA VAL A 69 5.88 4.63 0.21
C VAL A 69 5.88 5.42 1.52
N VAL A 70 5.81 4.76 2.69
CA VAL A 70 5.93 5.46 3.99
C VAL A 70 7.27 6.18 4.09
N TYR A 71 8.36 5.56 3.67
CA TYR A 71 9.68 6.23 3.60
C TYR A 71 9.67 7.48 2.71
N LEU A 72 9.12 7.37 1.50
CA LEU A 72 9.01 8.50 0.58
C LEU A 72 8.14 9.63 1.14
N MET A 73 7.01 9.29 1.77
CA MET A 73 6.11 10.25 2.41
C MET A 73 6.77 10.94 3.60
N ASN A 74 7.48 10.20 4.45
CA ASN A 74 8.23 10.75 5.57
C ASN A 74 9.24 11.80 5.10
N LYS A 75 10.09 11.44 4.14
CA LYS A 75 11.14 12.32 3.61
C LYS A 75 10.59 13.59 2.96
N ASN A 76 9.45 13.50 2.28
CA ASN A 76 8.96 14.58 1.41
C ASN A 76 7.92 15.49 2.05
N PHE A 77 7.10 14.98 2.97
CA PHE A 77 6.10 15.85 3.58
C PHE A 77 5.83 15.61 5.07
N ILE A 78 5.89 14.38 5.61
CA ILE A 78 5.61 14.14 7.05
C ILE A 78 6.58 14.91 7.94
N ILE A 79 7.86 14.96 7.58
CA ILE A 79 8.89 15.69 8.32
C ILE A 79 8.53 17.18 8.52
N ARG A 80 7.68 17.76 7.66
CA ARG A 80 7.24 19.16 7.78
C ARG A 80 6.17 19.37 8.84
N TYR A 81 5.53 18.30 9.30
CA TYR A 81 4.51 18.31 10.37
C TYR A 81 5.09 17.91 11.72
N ILE A 82 6.43 17.73 11.81
CA ILE A 82 7.15 17.25 12.99
C ILE A 82 8.11 18.33 13.49
N GLY A 83 8.13 18.55 14.81
CA GLY A 83 9.07 19.45 15.50
C GLY A 83 9.06 20.89 14.97
N LYS A 84 10.22 21.55 15.03
CA LYS A 84 10.40 22.97 14.59
C LYS A 84 10.03 23.23 13.13
N SER A 85 10.07 22.21 12.26
CA SER A 85 9.67 22.36 10.85
C SER A 85 8.18 22.68 10.69
N ARG A 86 7.38 22.37 11.70
CA ARG A 86 5.95 22.63 11.77
C ARG A 86 5.65 24.13 11.80
N GLU A 87 6.46 24.96 12.46
CA GLU A 87 6.28 26.40 12.56
C GLU A 87 6.22 27.06 11.18
N ARG A 88 7.00 26.58 10.21
CA ARG A 88 6.98 27.08 8.84
C ARG A 88 5.67 26.83 8.11
N MET A 89 4.87 25.87 8.56
CA MET A 89 3.55 25.59 7.98
C MET A 89 2.51 26.63 8.39
N TYR A 90 2.76 27.42 9.47
CA TYR A 90 1.90 28.53 9.88
C TYR A 90 1.94 29.72 8.91
N LEU A 91 2.96 29.81 8.07
CA LEU A 91 3.12 30.90 7.11
C LEU A 91 2.33 30.68 5.80
N TYR A 92 1.70 29.51 5.63
CA TYR A 92 0.90 29.25 4.42
C TYR A 92 -0.53 29.81 4.58
N PRO A 93 -1.04 30.54 3.57
CA PRO A 93 -2.39 31.13 3.60
C PRO A 93 -3.52 30.10 3.52
N SER A 94 -3.25 28.89 3.06
CA SER A 94 -4.19 27.76 3.00
C SER A 94 -4.09 26.89 4.25
N GLY A 95 -5.24 26.38 4.73
CA GLY A 95 -5.30 25.50 5.89
C GLY A 95 -4.36 24.30 5.79
N ARG A 96 -3.67 23.95 6.87
CA ARG A 96 -2.68 22.86 6.90
C ARG A 96 -3.29 21.51 6.65
N ASP A 97 -4.50 21.30 7.14
CA ASP A 97 -5.31 20.11 6.90
C ASP A 97 -5.63 19.94 5.43
N GLU A 98 -5.94 21.03 4.71
CA GLU A 98 -6.18 20.99 3.27
C GLU A 98 -4.92 20.63 2.48
N ILE A 99 -3.77 21.24 2.82
CA ILE A 99 -2.48 20.91 2.20
C ILE A 99 -2.12 19.46 2.46
N PHE A 100 -2.27 18.98 3.71
CA PHE A 100 -2.00 17.60 4.08
C PHE A 100 -2.92 16.63 3.34
N LYS A 101 -4.23 16.91 3.34
CA LYS A 101 -5.24 16.12 2.62
C LYS A 101 -4.89 15.98 1.13
N ASN A 102 -4.55 17.10 0.48
CA ASN A 102 -4.18 17.07 -0.94
C ASN A 102 -2.91 16.25 -1.21
N LYS A 103 -1.89 16.33 -0.34
CA LYS A 103 -0.67 15.53 -0.45
C LYS A 103 -0.92 14.05 -0.23
N LEU A 104 -1.64 13.72 0.85
CA LEU A 104 -1.98 12.33 1.16
C LEU A 104 -2.77 11.70 0.01
N PHE A 105 -3.85 12.37 -0.43
CA PHE A 105 -4.69 11.88 -1.51
C PHE A 105 -3.93 11.72 -2.83
N THR A 106 -3.08 12.69 -3.18
CA THR A 106 -2.27 12.62 -4.40
C THR A 106 -1.27 11.48 -4.34
N SER A 107 -0.63 11.24 -3.19
CA SER A 107 0.32 10.15 -2.99
C SER A 107 -0.36 8.78 -3.07
N LEU A 108 -1.51 8.62 -2.41
CA LEU A 108 -2.29 7.38 -2.47
C LEU A 108 -2.86 7.12 -3.87
N SER A 109 -3.32 8.17 -4.58
CA SER A 109 -3.79 8.05 -5.96
C SER A 109 -2.67 7.65 -6.93
N PHE A 110 -1.45 8.15 -6.73
CA PHE A 110 -0.29 7.74 -7.53
C PHE A 110 0.08 6.28 -7.25
N LEU A 111 0.12 5.89 -5.96
CA LEU A 111 0.33 4.50 -5.56
C LEU A 111 -0.73 3.57 -6.17
N SER A 112 -2.01 3.94 -6.10
CA SER A 112 -3.11 3.15 -6.66
C SER A 112 -2.90 2.84 -8.13
N LYS A 113 -2.62 3.87 -8.94
CA LYS A 113 -2.39 3.71 -10.38
C LYS A 113 -1.17 2.83 -10.66
N SER A 114 -0.06 3.09 -9.98
CA SER A 114 1.19 2.34 -10.17
C SER A 114 1.06 0.89 -9.74
N PHE A 115 0.51 0.65 -8.54
CA PHE A 115 0.40 -0.69 -7.97
C PHE A 115 -0.57 -1.57 -8.77
N LEU A 116 -1.80 -1.09 -9.00
CA LEU A 116 -2.80 -1.89 -9.73
C LEU A 116 -2.35 -2.18 -11.16
N SER A 117 -1.87 -1.18 -11.92
CA SER A 117 -1.45 -1.41 -13.30
C SER A 117 -0.33 -2.45 -13.39
N ILE A 118 0.70 -2.33 -12.54
CA ILE A 118 1.85 -3.21 -12.60
C ILE A 118 1.51 -4.61 -12.11
N VAL A 119 0.90 -4.73 -10.92
CA VAL A 119 0.59 -6.04 -10.33
C VAL A 119 -0.39 -6.82 -11.20
N ILE A 120 -1.42 -6.18 -11.73
CA ILE A 120 -2.39 -6.84 -12.60
C ILE A 120 -1.73 -7.29 -13.90
N ILE A 121 -0.98 -6.42 -14.59
CA ILE A 121 -0.32 -6.76 -15.85
C ILE A 121 0.65 -7.92 -15.66
N VAL A 122 1.51 -7.85 -14.64
CA VAL A 122 2.52 -8.91 -14.39
C VAL A 122 1.86 -10.23 -13.99
N ASN A 123 0.81 -10.20 -13.16
CA ASN A 123 0.07 -11.42 -12.80
C ASN A 123 -0.66 -12.03 -13.99
N ILE A 124 -1.22 -11.21 -14.91
CA ILE A 124 -1.82 -11.71 -16.14
C ILE A 124 -0.77 -12.36 -17.04
N LEU A 125 0.39 -11.73 -17.22
CA LEU A 125 1.49 -12.31 -17.97
C LEU A 125 1.96 -13.64 -17.34
N PHE A 126 2.05 -13.70 -16.02
CA PHE A 126 2.35 -14.92 -15.28
C PHE A 126 1.29 -16.00 -15.49
N LEU A 127 0.00 -15.64 -15.49
CA LEU A 127 -1.10 -16.57 -15.78
C LEU A 127 -0.96 -17.24 -17.17
N PHE A 128 -0.54 -16.49 -18.18
CA PHE A 128 -0.29 -17.07 -19.50
C PHE A 128 0.98 -17.93 -19.54
N SER A 129 2.06 -17.51 -18.88
CA SER A 129 3.30 -18.26 -18.82
C SER A 129 3.20 -19.53 -17.97
N SER A 130 2.31 -19.59 -16.99
CA SER A 130 2.11 -20.74 -16.10
C SER A 130 1.66 -22.01 -16.85
N ARG A 131 1.00 -21.86 -18.02
CA ARG A 131 0.67 -22.99 -18.93
C ARG A 131 1.92 -23.66 -19.48
N ILE A 132 2.96 -22.89 -19.78
CA ILE A 132 4.24 -23.40 -20.32
C ILE A 132 5.02 -24.11 -19.20
N ILE A 133 4.88 -23.63 -17.96
CA ILE A 133 5.63 -24.13 -16.80
C ILE A 133 4.90 -25.32 -16.12
N ASN A 134 3.71 -25.71 -16.60
CA ASN A 134 2.87 -26.77 -16.06
C ASN A 134 2.44 -26.55 -14.59
N ILE A 135 2.07 -25.31 -14.24
CA ILE A 135 1.50 -24.97 -12.92
C ILE A 135 -0.02 -25.21 -12.97
N SER A 136 -0.58 -25.78 -11.92
CA SER A 136 -2.01 -26.08 -11.85
C SER A 136 -2.89 -24.82 -11.74
N PHE A 137 -4.10 -24.90 -12.31
CA PHE A 137 -5.11 -23.85 -12.21
C PHE A 137 -6.20 -24.24 -11.21
N THR A 138 -6.65 -23.29 -10.40
CA THR A 138 -7.75 -23.50 -9.44
C THR A 138 -9.14 -23.39 -10.08
N GLY A 139 -9.24 -23.34 -11.40
CA GLY A 139 -10.51 -23.18 -12.11
C GLY A 139 -10.31 -22.70 -13.55
N GLY A 140 -11.38 -22.21 -14.17
CA GLY A 140 -11.31 -21.65 -15.51
C GLY A 140 -10.51 -20.34 -15.57
N LEU A 141 -10.11 -19.93 -16.77
CA LEU A 141 -9.32 -18.71 -17.00
C LEU A 141 -10.00 -17.47 -16.42
N ILE A 142 -11.32 -17.34 -16.60
CA ILE A 142 -12.12 -16.22 -16.07
C ILE A 142 -12.05 -16.19 -14.55
N TYR A 143 -12.15 -17.34 -13.89
CA TYR A 143 -12.04 -17.42 -12.43
C TYR A 143 -10.69 -16.88 -11.93
N ASN A 144 -9.59 -17.32 -12.54
CA ASN A 144 -8.25 -16.85 -12.14
C ASN A 144 -8.03 -15.35 -12.41
N LEU A 145 -8.62 -14.80 -13.48
CA LEU A 145 -8.58 -13.35 -13.73
C LEU A 145 -9.33 -12.55 -12.66
N VAL A 146 -10.53 -12.98 -12.29
CA VAL A 146 -11.32 -12.35 -11.23
C VAL A 146 -10.61 -12.45 -9.88
N ASP A 147 -9.99 -13.59 -9.60
CA ASP A 147 -9.20 -13.82 -8.40
C ASP A 147 -7.99 -12.87 -8.31
N ILE A 148 -7.21 -12.74 -9.38
CA ILE A 148 -6.10 -11.79 -9.48
C ILE A 148 -6.57 -10.35 -9.24
N LEU A 149 -7.66 -9.93 -9.85
CA LEU A 149 -8.20 -8.58 -9.70
C LEU A 149 -8.64 -8.31 -8.26
N SER A 150 -9.41 -9.21 -7.66
CA SER A 150 -9.93 -9.06 -6.30
C SER A 150 -8.80 -8.98 -5.26
N LYS A 151 -7.79 -9.84 -5.37
CA LYS A 151 -6.61 -9.85 -4.48
C LYS A 151 -5.73 -8.61 -4.66
N SER A 152 -5.57 -8.12 -5.89
CA SER A 152 -4.81 -6.89 -6.15
C SER A 152 -5.50 -5.67 -5.54
N ILE A 153 -6.85 -5.59 -5.60
CA ILE A 153 -7.63 -4.53 -4.97
C ILE A 153 -7.53 -4.63 -3.44
N LEU A 154 -7.67 -5.83 -2.88
CA LEU A 154 -7.51 -6.05 -1.44
C LEU A 154 -6.13 -5.60 -0.96
N ALA A 155 -5.07 -6.02 -1.64
CA ALA A 155 -3.69 -5.64 -1.32
C ALA A 155 -3.51 -4.11 -1.31
N LEU A 156 -4.09 -3.41 -2.28
CA LEU A 156 -4.06 -1.95 -2.33
C LEU A 156 -4.75 -1.31 -1.12
N ILE A 157 -5.96 -1.78 -0.76
CA ILE A 157 -6.74 -1.23 0.35
C ILE A 157 -6.01 -1.48 1.68
N VAL A 158 -5.44 -2.67 1.87
CA VAL A 158 -4.61 -3.00 3.04
C VAL A 158 -3.37 -2.11 3.09
N SER A 159 -2.69 -1.86 1.96
CA SER A 159 -1.57 -0.91 1.89
C SER A 159 -1.98 0.50 2.33
N PHE A 160 -3.16 0.97 1.92
CA PHE A 160 -3.65 2.29 2.31
C PHE A 160 -3.86 2.40 3.83
N THR A 161 -4.46 1.39 4.45
CA THR A 161 -4.66 1.38 5.91
C THR A 161 -3.33 1.39 6.66
N MET A 162 -2.35 0.60 6.21
CA MET A 162 -1.01 0.58 6.82
C MET A 162 -0.30 1.93 6.67
N ILE A 163 -0.34 2.56 5.48
CA ILE A 163 0.30 3.85 5.22
C ILE A 163 -0.34 4.95 6.07
N THR A 164 -1.67 5.01 6.12
CA THR A 164 -2.38 6.07 6.89
C THR A 164 -2.15 5.92 8.39
N LEU A 165 -2.16 4.68 8.92
CA LEU A 165 -1.83 4.41 10.32
C LEU A 165 -0.37 4.77 10.65
N SER A 166 0.58 4.36 9.81
CA SER A 166 2.00 4.67 10.02
C SER A 166 2.24 6.17 10.06
N ASN A 167 1.61 6.92 9.16
CA ASN A 167 1.69 8.38 9.13
C ASN A 167 1.05 9.02 10.38
N LEU A 168 -0.08 8.47 10.85
CA LEU A 168 -0.74 8.93 12.08
C LEU A 168 0.20 8.78 13.29
N PHE A 169 0.79 7.60 13.47
CA PHE A 169 1.74 7.36 14.57
C PHE A 169 2.99 8.23 14.46
N GLY A 170 3.53 8.40 13.24
CA GLY A 170 4.68 9.27 13.01
C GLY A 170 4.44 10.72 13.40
N ILE A 171 3.28 11.27 13.04
CA ILE A 171 2.91 12.66 13.38
C ILE A 171 2.57 12.77 14.87
N LYS A 172 1.81 11.83 15.42
CA LYS A 172 1.41 11.85 16.84
C LYS A 172 2.60 11.76 17.78
N LEU A 173 3.58 10.92 17.46
CA LEU A 173 4.79 10.73 18.26
C LEU A 173 5.96 11.63 17.80
N GLN A 174 5.70 12.58 16.92
CA GLN A 174 6.65 13.59 16.42
C GLN A 174 7.98 12.99 15.93
N SER A 175 7.93 11.81 15.27
CA SER A 175 9.12 11.10 14.79
C SER A 175 8.87 10.38 13.46
N THR A 176 9.71 10.65 12.47
CA THR A 176 9.71 9.94 11.17
C THR A 176 10.14 8.47 11.32
N ASN A 177 11.03 8.18 12.28
CA ASN A 177 11.49 6.81 12.53
C ASN A 177 10.34 5.95 13.09
N VAL A 178 9.50 6.53 13.93
CA VAL A 178 8.31 5.84 14.45
C VAL A 178 7.37 5.46 13.30
N ALA A 179 7.15 6.34 12.32
CA ALA A 179 6.32 6.00 11.17
C ALA A 179 6.89 4.81 10.36
N LEU A 180 8.21 4.71 10.22
CA LEU A 180 8.85 3.56 9.56
C LEU A 180 8.74 2.29 10.40
N ILE A 181 9.02 2.34 11.69
CA ILE A 181 8.92 1.19 12.58
C ILE A 181 7.47 0.68 12.63
N THR A 182 6.49 1.58 12.74
CA THR A 182 5.08 1.20 12.71
C THR A 182 4.67 0.60 11.37
N SER A 183 5.20 1.07 10.23
CA SER A 183 4.91 0.45 8.94
C SER A 183 5.41 -0.99 8.86
N VAL A 184 6.61 -1.28 9.39
CA VAL A 184 7.14 -2.65 9.46
C VAL A 184 6.31 -3.52 10.41
N GLY A 185 5.94 -3.00 11.59
CA GLY A 185 5.07 -3.71 12.52
C GLY A 185 3.68 -4.02 11.94
N LEU A 186 3.08 -3.06 11.23
CA LEU A 186 1.79 -3.26 10.55
C LEU A 186 1.89 -4.27 9.40
N VAL A 187 2.99 -4.29 8.66
CA VAL A 187 3.25 -5.32 7.64
C VAL A 187 3.34 -6.70 8.28
N ALA A 188 4.00 -6.84 9.42
CA ALA A 188 4.06 -8.12 10.13
C ALA A 188 2.67 -8.59 10.62
N LEU A 189 1.79 -7.68 11.04
CA LEU A 189 0.45 -7.99 11.53
C LEU A 189 -0.56 -8.22 10.42
N LEU A 190 -0.60 -7.35 9.42
CA LEU A 190 -1.65 -7.30 8.39
C LEU A 190 -1.18 -7.85 7.04
N GLY A 191 0.12 -8.05 6.86
CA GLY A 191 0.71 -8.48 5.59
C GLY A 191 0.13 -9.80 5.08
N ASN A 192 -0.13 -10.74 5.96
CA ASN A 192 -0.62 -12.07 5.61
C ASN A 192 -2.12 -12.12 5.22
N ILE A 193 -2.87 -11.00 5.34
CA ILE A 193 -4.30 -10.98 4.97
C ILE A 193 -4.48 -11.40 3.51
N VAL A 194 -3.66 -10.88 2.59
CA VAL A 194 -3.77 -11.19 1.15
C VAL A 194 -3.33 -12.63 0.86
N ALA A 195 -2.23 -13.09 1.47
CA ALA A 195 -1.78 -14.47 1.34
C ALA A 195 -2.85 -15.45 1.83
N GLY A 196 -3.49 -15.17 2.96
CA GLY A 196 -4.55 -16.01 3.53
C GLY A 196 -5.81 -16.11 2.68
N THR A 197 -5.98 -15.29 1.64
CA THR A 197 -7.16 -15.34 0.76
C THR A 197 -7.05 -16.34 -0.39
N TYR A 198 -5.98 -17.13 -0.50
CA TYR A 198 -5.78 -18.04 -1.62
C TYR A 198 -6.91 -19.09 -1.78
N SER A 199 -7.54 -19.51 -0.68
CA SER A 199 -8.64 -20.50 -0.66
C SER A 199 -10.02 -19.89 -0.40
N ILE A 200 -10.10 -18.56 -0.26
CA ILE A 200 -11.35 -17.86 0.13
C ILE A 200 -12.11 -17.45 -1.13
N SER A 201 -13.44 -17.60 -1.10
CA SER A 201 -14.27 -17.16 -2.22
C SER A 201 -14.24 -15.65 -2.40
N THR A 202 -14.40 -15.19 -3.63
CA THR A 202 -14.36 -13.76 -4.03
C THR A 202 -15.36 -12.89 -3.26
N ILE A 203 -16.47 -13.46 -2.82
CA ILE A 203 -17.50 -12.76 -2.03
C ILE A 203 -16.92 -12.33 -0.67
N TYR A 204 -16.25 -13.25 0.03
CA TYR A 204 -15.60 -12.92 1.32
C TYR A 204 -14.44 -11.95 1.16
N ILE A 205 -13.70 -12.03 0.05
CA ILE A 205 -12.66 -11.02 -0.27
C ILE A 205 -13.32 -9.64 -0.39
N GLY A 206 -14.48 -9.55 -1.04
CA GLY A 206 -15.25 -8.30 -1.13
C GLY A 206 -15.66 -7.73 0.23
N LEU A 207 -16.09 -8.58 1.17
CA LEU A 207 -16.43 -8.17 2.54
C LEU A 207 -15.19 -7.64 3.29
N ILE A 208 -14.06 -8.34 3.19
CA ILE A 208 -12.80 -7.89 3.80
C ILE A 208 -12.38 -6.54 3.21
N CYS A 209 -12.47 -6.36 1.88
CA CYS A 209 -12.21 -5.08 1.22
C CYS A 209 -13.09 -3.95 1.78
N ALA A 210 -14.38 -4.19 1.97
CA ALA A 210 -15.31 -3.20 2.50
C ALA A 210 -14.95 -2.80 3.95
N LEU A 211 -14.63 -3.76 4.81
CA LEU A 211 -14.21 -3.52 6.19
C LEU A 211 -12.89 -2.74 6.25
N MET A 212 -11.91 -3.12 5.45
CA MET A 212 -10.61 -2.43 5.40
C MET A 212 -10.73 -1.03 4.80
N TYR A 213 -11.60 -0.82 3.82
CA TYR A 213 -11.89 0.50 3.28
C TYR A 213 -12.55 1.42 4.31
N LEU A 214 -13.53 0.91 5.07
CA LEU A 214 -14.19 1.65 6.15
C LEU A 214 -13.18 2.05 7.23
N SER A 215 -12.33 1.11 7.66
CA SER A 215 -11.27 1.40 8.65
C SER A 215 -10.31 2.48 8.14
N ASN A 216 -9.85 2.40 6.89
CA ASN A 216 -9.00 3.41 6.28
C ASN A 216 -9.67 4.79 6.23
N TYR A 217 -10.96 4.85 5.91
CA TYR A 217 -11.74 6.09 5.92
C TYR A 217 -11.79 6.72 7.31
N LEU A 218 -12.09 5.94 8.35
CA LEU A 218 -12.15 6.42 9.74
C LEU A 218 -10.78 6.92 10.22
N ILE A 219 -9.72 6.17 9.95
CA ILE A 219 -8.34 6.56 10.29
C ILE A 219 -7.93 7.85 9.57
N SER A 220 -8.24 7.96 8.30
CA SER A 220 -7.94 9.17 7.51
C SER A 220 -8.68 10.41 8.06
N ARG A 221 -9.94 10.27 8.42
CA ARG A 221 -10.71 11.35 9.06
C ARG A 221 -10.11 11.75 10.42
N TYR A 222 -9.76 10.76 11.24
CA TYR A 222 -9.12 11.02 12.53
C TYR A 222 -7.77 11.73 12.35
N LEU A 223 -6.94 11.30 11.39
CA LEU A 223 -5.66 11.93 11.09
C LEU A 223 -5.81 13.38 10.67
N LEU A 224 -6.78 13.69 9.80
CA LEU A 224 -7.05 15.07 9.38
C LEU A 224 -7.55 15.93 10.53
N SER A 225 -8.48 15.43 11.34
CA SER A 225 -8.96 16.12 12.54
C SER A 225 -7.83 16.36 13.55
N TYR A 226 -6.95 15.38 13.73
CA TYR A 226 -5.78 15.53 14.59
C TYR A 226 -4.85 16.64 14.12
N ILE A 227 -4.57 16.71 12.81
CA ILE A 227 -3.71 17.77 12.23
C ILE A 227 -4.36 19.15 12.39
N PHE A 228 -5.67 19.26 12.18
CA PHE A 228 -6.42 20.50 12.39
C PHE A 228 -6.34 20.96 13.85
N ASN A 229 -6.56 20.07 14.82
CA ASN A 229 -6.57 20.38 16.24
C ASN A 229 -5.16 20.60 16.84
N LEU A 230 -4.09 20.18 16.14
CA LEU A 230 -2.71 20.46 16.58
C LEU A 230 -2.44 21.96 16.76
N ASP A 231 -3.19 22.80 16.09
CA ASP A 231 -3.06 24.26 16.14
C ASP A 231 -3.64 24.84 17.42
N ILE A 232 -4.77 24.28 17.88
CA ILE A 232 -5.51 24.76 19.06
C ILE A 232 -4.82 24.35 20.36
N MET A 233 -4.15 23.19 20.38
CA MET A 233 -3.50 22.69 21.59
C MET A 233 -2.20 23.42 21.96
N ASN A 234 -1.58 24.18 21.06
CA ASN A 234 -0.35 24.92 21.37
C ASN A 234 -0.59 26.32 21.92
N ASP A 235 -1.74 26.94 21.65
CA ASP A 235 -2.07 28.26 22.20
C ASP A 235 -2.41 28.19 23.70
N ASN A 236 -2.72 26.99 24.23
CA ASN A 236 -3.00 26.78 25.65
C ASN A 236 -1.76 26.37 26.48
N LYS A 237 -0.55 26.37 25.92
CA LYS A 237 0.71 26.01 26.60
C LYS A 237 1.77 27.13 26.61
N LEU A 238 1.39 28.33 26.18
CA LEU A 238 2.11 29.59 26.39
C LEU A 238 1.41 30.42 27.46
#